data_09bdd7e6067388e24842d918e9fe551a
#
_entry.id   09bdd7e6067388e24842d918e9fe551a
#
_cell.length_a   1.000
_cell.length_b   1.000
_cell.length_c   1.000
_cell.angle_alpha   90.00
_cell.angle_beta   90.00
_cell.angle_gamma   90.00
#
_symmetry.space_group_name_H-M   'P 1'
#
loop_
_entity.id
_entity.type
_entity.pdbx_description
1 polymer ?
#
loop_
_entity_poly.entity_id
_entity_poly.type
_entity_poly.pdbx_seq_one_letter_code
_entity_poly.pdbx_strand_id
1 'polypeptide(L)'
;FGRNKDVTCEECHETYQVGASDELDDDGFLVRRIEESVCPNCRNPNKILKLPVFKGDRILVNKFTYQVGNPQRWDVIVFRYPEDMQKNYIKRLVGLPGETIRIGRGDVYARQGDQGEFEILRKQNPEKQKLLQLLVYDDRHAPVDLLAKGFPERWTPMARENAPPQNATEPVPSTDPVPPAKPIDGWVRDEKSWKHDPATRSFTIEAGVEATKWVRYQHLVPSQSDWKDLAAANELPYQARPQLITDFCGYNTYTGGRSFNMDDDRFWVGDLTLNCTVEINSITPASATGSPNPELILELTEGVRHYVCRINAATGLATLLRNDELAADASVADITMATAPTPIRGTGKYTLSFANVDDRLCLWVNSTWMSSGLIPFGSGAEFTPPANRNPQASDLTPAGFAVQGLGARVSDLVLQRDIYYRAESVANDAGDFSSHEPELVDSSRIRESLTDPLEYGARYSKNANEAMFNALGPDEFFVMGDNSPRSQDSRLWPNSRRHAVNRHAVPRNALLGKAFFIYWPHGIPFLNSGRGFPVINHTPARDRNGPLVETYPDYAAPFYPQWWRWKRIR
;
A
#
# COMPACT_ATOMS: atom_id res chain seq x y z
N PHE A 1 18.04 1.70 -12.17
CA PHE A 1 17.20 1.18 -13.24
C PHE A 1 16.03 2.13 -13.48
N GLY A 2 15.72 2.39 -14.77
CA GLY A 2 14.70 3.34 -15.15
C GLY A 2 15.09 4.80 -14.95
N ARG A 3 14.13 5.67 -15.18
CA ARG A 3 14.22 7.11 -14.94
C ARG A 3 13.05 7.54 -14.08
N ASN A 4 13.23 8.56 -13.26
CA ASN A 4 12.18 9.06 -12.39
C ASN A 4 12.33 10.57 -12.15
N LYS A 5 11.24 11.17 -11.70
CA LYS A 5 11.19 12.53 -11.13
C LYS A 5 10.88 12.42 -9.65
N ASP A 6 11.57 13.20 -8.82
CA ASP A 6 11.20 13.37 -7.41
C ASP A 6 10.20 14.52 -7.31
N VAL A 7 9.07 14.25 -6.70
CA VAL A 7 7.96 15.19 -6.57
C VAL A 7 7.68 15.44 -5.10
N THR A 8 7.64 16.69 -4.71
CA THR A 8 7.05 17.11 -3.44
C THR A 8 5.68 17.69 -3.73
N CYS A 9 4.65 17.15 -3.14
CA CYS A 9 3.29 17.61 -3.34
C CYS A 9 3.14 19.07 -2.89
N GLU A 10 2.54 19.90 -3.73
CA GLU A 10 2.33 21.33 -3.44
C GLU A 10 1.36 21.53 -2.26
N GLU A 11 0.44 20.59 -2.05
CA GLU A 11 -0.61 20.67 -1.03
C GLU A 11 -0.20 20.03 0.30
N CYS A 12 0.13 18.75 0.30
CA CYS A 12 0.37 17.99 1.54
C CYS A 12 1.85 17.79 1.86
N HIS A 13 2.77 18.29 1.02
CA HIS A 13 4.21 18.17 1.16
C HIS A 13 4.77 16.73 1.23
N GLU A 14 3.94 15.71 0.93
CA GLU A 14 4.44 14.35 0.76
C GLU A 14 5.41 14.27 -0.41
N THR A 15 6.52 13.55 -0.20
CA THR A 15 7.57 13.37 -1.22
C THR A 15 7.48 11.99 -1.82
N TYR A 16 7.30 11.90 -3.14
CA TYR A 16 7.14 10.64 -3.85
C TYR A 16 7.88 10.64 -5.19
N GLN A 17 8.05 9.47 -5.77
CA GLN A 17 8.69 9.29 -7.06
C GLN A 17 7.67 8.98 -8.14
N VAL A 18 7.92 9.52 -9.33
CA VAL A 18 7.12 9.28 -10.53
C VAL A 18 8.01 8.70 -11.60
N GLY A 19 7.57 7.61 -12.24
CA GLY A 19 8.28 6.99 -13.35
C GLY A 19 8.40 7.95 -14.54
N ALA A 20 9.59 8.06 -15.11
CA ALA A 20 9.86 8.92 -16.25
C ALA A 20 10.63 8.18 -17.36
N SER A 21 10.63 6.86 -17.34
CA SER A 21 11.32 6.05 -18.36
C SER A 21 10.71 6.23 -19.74
N ASP A 22 9.41 6.52 -19.78
CA ASP A 22 8.67 6.66 -21.04
C ASP A 22 8.86 8.05 -21.71
N GLU A 23 9.59 8.97 -21.07
CA GLU A 23 9.90 10.25 -21.73
C GLU A 23 10.82 10.10 -22.94
N LEU A 24 11.74 9.13 -22.88
CA LEU A 24 12.71 8.88 -23.92
C LEU A 24 12.60 7.42 -24.41
N ASP A 25 12.79 7.21 -25.71
CA ASP A 25 12.99 5.87 -26.26
C ASP A 25 14.41 5.34 -25.98
N ASP A 26 14.69 4.10 -26.42
CA ASP A 26 16.00 3.45 -26.24
C ASP A 26 17.14 4.22 -26.93
N ASP A 27 16.85 4.97 -27.98
CA ASP A 27 17.80 5.79 -28.75
C ASP A 27 17.98 7.20 -28.17
N GLY A 28 17.22 7.55 -27.10
CA GLY A 28 17.28 8.85 -26.44
C GLY A 28 16.43 9.94 -27.09
N PHE A 29 15.52 9.57 -28.01
CA PHE A 29 14.56 10.53 -28.56
C PHE A 29 13.39 10.75 -27.61
N LEU A 30 12.92 12.01 -27.57
CA LEU A 30 11.74 12.37 -26.81
C LEU A 30 10.49 11.74 -27.44
N VAL A 31 9.84 10.87 -26.67
CA VAL A 31 8.58 10.21 -27.08
C VAL A 31 7.39 11.01 -26.59
N ARG A 32 7.44 11.42 -25.30
CA ARG A 32 6.41 12.26 -24.69
C ARG A 32 6.99 13.02 -23.51
N ARG A 33 6.29 14.07 -23.08
CA ARG A 33 6.61 14.77 -21.82
C ARG A 33 5.64 14.36 -20.74
N ILE A 34 6.16 14.19 -19.55
CA ILE A 34 5.35 13.92 -18.36
C ILE A 34 5.03 15.25 -17.72
N GLU A 35 3.77 15.66 -17.82
CA GLU A 35 3.31 17.00 -17.44
C GLU A 35 2.78 17.05 -16.02
N GLU A 36 2.03 16.03 -15.62
CA GLU A 36 1.35 15.97 -14.32
C GLU A 36 1.48 14.59 -13.70
N SER A 37 1.34 14.54 -12.38
CA SER A 37 1.20 13.30 -11.60
C SER A 37 0.26 13.52 -10.42
N VAL A 38 -0.30 12.44 -9.89
CA VAL A 38 -1.20 12.48 -8.73
C VAL A 38 -0.46 12.05 -7.47
N CYS A 39 -0.57 12.86 -6.42
CA CYS A 39 0.03 12.56 -5.13
C CYS A 39 -0.57 11.27 -4.52
N PRO A 40 0.24 10.30 -4.06
CA PRO A 40 -0.28 9.09 -3.45
C PRO A 40 -1.02 9.33 -2.14
N ASN A 41 -0.67 10.39 -1.42
CA ASN A 41 -1.27 10.70 -0.13
C ASN A 41 -2.61 11.43 -0.25
N CYS A 42 -2.61 12.62 -0.85
CA CYS A 42 -3.79 13.49 -0.89
C CYS A 42 -4.54 13.49 -2.22
N ARG A 43 -4.00 12.85 -3.26
CA ARG A 43 -4.53 12.83 -4.64
C ARG A 43 -4.49 14.18 -5.36
N ASN A 44 -3.77 15.18 -4.82
CA ASN A 44 -3.57 16.44 -5.55
C ASN A 44 -2.83 16.20 -6.88
N PRO A 45 -3.33 16.74 -8.00
CA PRO A 45 -2.60 16.75 -9.27
C PRO A 45 -1.45 17.77 -9.21
N ASN A 46 -0.21 17.29 -9.32
CA ASN A 46 1.00 18.13 -9.29
C ASN A 46 1.57 18.32 -10.69
N LYS A 47 1.94 19.55 -11.03
CA LYS A 47 2.59 19.89 -12.29
C LYS A 47 4.08 19.55 -12.22
N ILE A 48 4.54 18.57 -12.99
CA ILE A 48 5.90 18.05 -12.91
C ILE A 48 6.73 18.20 -14.19
N LEU A 49 6.19 18.88 -15.21
CA LEU A 49 6.87 19.10 -16.49
C LEU A 49 8.27 19.70 -16.31
N LYS A 50 8.41 20.67 -15.39
CA LYS A 50 9.67 21.39 -15.15
C LYS A 50 10.63 20.66 -14.21
N LEU A 51 10.20 19.55 -13.58
CA LEU A 51 11.06 18.81 -12.67
C LEU A 51 12.11 18.01 -13.45
N PRO A 52 13.35 17.93 -12.95
CA PRO A 52 14.42 17.19 -13.60
C PRO A 52 14.13 15.69 -13.58
N VAL A 53 14.56 15.00 -14.63
CA VAL A 53 14.53 13.54 -14.71
C VAL A 53 15.86 12.99 -14.25
N PHE A 54 15.83 12.05 -13.32
CA PHE A 54 17.00 11.38 -12.80
C PHE A 54 17.08 9.94 -13.29
N LYS A 55 18.30 9.45 -13.51
CA LYS A 55 18.54 8.01 -13.66
C LYS A 55 18.28 7.32 -12.32
N GLY A 56 17.74 6.11 -12.38
CA GLY A 56 17.48 5.31 -11.18
C GLY A 56 18.72 4.99 -10.35
N ASP A 57 18.48 4.47 -9.17
CA ASP A 57 19.52 4.14 -8.20
C ASP A 57 20.57 3.17 -8.74
N ARG A 58 21.82 3.32 -8.31
CA ARG A 58 22.88 2.36 -8.60
C ARG A 58 22.99 1.36 -7.47
N ILE A 59 23.07 0.10 -7.86
CA ILE A 59 23.07 -1.03 -6.95
C ILE A 59 24.37 -1.83 -7.04
N LEU A 60 24.77 -2.42 -5.92
CA LEU A 60 25.79 -3.45 -5.89
C LEU A 60 25.15 -4.81 -6.10
N VAL A 61 25.76 -5.59 -6.99
CA VAL A 61 25.33 -6.95 -7.33
C VAL A 61 26.42 -7.93 -6.95
N ASN A 62 26.10 -8.87 -6.08
CA ASN A 62 27.02 -9.97 -5.76
C ASN A 62 26.86 -11.07 -6.81
N LYS A 63 27.84 -11.17 -7.70
CA LYS A 63 27.86 -12.16 -8.79
C LYS A 63 28.18 -13.57 -8.33
N PHE A 64 28.84 -13.72 -7.16
CA PHE A 64 29.27 -15.03 -6.66
C PHE A 64 28.16 -15.79 -5.94
N THR A 65 27.13 -15.11 -5.45
CA THR A 65 26.07 -15.72 -4.64
C THR A 65 25.46 -16.95 -5.31
N TYR A 66 25.19 -16.88 -6.62
CA TYR A 66 24.54 -17.97 -7.35
C TYR A 66 25.48 -18.94 -8.03
N GLN A 67 26.80 -18.73 -7.87
CA GLN A 67 27.83 -19.71 -8.26
C GLN A 67 28.09 -20.74 -7.15
N VAL A 68 27.89 -20.33 -5.89
CA VAL A 68 28.16 -21.17 -4.71
C VAL A 68 26.90 -21.57 -3.94
N GLY A 69 25.74 -20.99 -4.27
CA GLY A 69 24.47 -21.26 -3.61
C GLY A 69 23.27 -21.18 -4.55
N ASN A 70 22.10 -21.54 -4.04
CA ASN A 70 20.85 -21.44 -4.78
C ASN A 70 20.17 -20.09 -4.53
N PRO A 71 19.54 -19.51 -5.56
CA PRO A 71 18.65 -18.37 -5.37
C PRO A 71 17.51 -18.70 -4.40
N GLN A 72 17.20 -17.74 -3.54
CA GLN A 72 16.13 -17.88 -2.56
C GLN A 72 14.92 -17.05 -2.95
N ARG A 73 13.74 -17.50 -2.56
CA ARG A 73 12.50 -16.74 -2.76
C ARG A 73 12.61 -15.34 -2.15
N TRP A 74 12.05 -14.37 -2.84
CA TRP A 74 12.11 -12.95 -2.52
C TRP A 74 13.49 -12.30 -2.66
N ASP A 75 14.51 -12.97 -3.20
CA ASP A 75 15.75 -12.32 -3.60
C ASP A 75 15.49 -11.32 -4.73
N VAL A 76 16.14 -10.18 -4.67
CA VAL A 76 16.18 -9.25 -5.81
C VAL A 76 17.33 -9.67 -6.70
N ILE A 77 17.01 -10.24 -7.85
CA ILE A 77 17.98 -10.82 -8.77
C ILE A 77 18.22 -9.91 -9.96
N VAL A 78 19.47 -9.91 -10.44
CA VAL A 78 19.86 -9.31 -11.70
C VAL A 78 20.17 -10.42 -12.68
N PHE A 79 19.60 -10.34 -13.86
CA PHE A 79 19.74 -11.35 -14.90
C PHE A 79 19.74 -10.74 -16.29
N ARG A 80 20.24 -11.47 -17.27
CA ARG A 80 20.14 -11.11 -18.68
C ARG A 80 18.73 -11.41 -19.16
N TYR A 81 18.12 -10.44 -19.84
CA TYR A 81 16.77 -10.65 -20.37
C TYR A 81 16.79 -11.77 -21.40
N PRO A 82 16.04 -12.85 -21.23
CA PRO A 82 16.17 -14.02 -22.08
C PRO A 82 15.88 -13.81 -23.55
N GLU A 83 15.14 -12.77 -23.93
CA GLU A 83 14.86 -12.46 -25.33
C GLU A 83 15.88 -11.48 -25.94
N ASP A 84 16.57 -10.72 -25.09
CA ASP A 84 17.63 -9.81 -25.48
C ASP A 84 18.75 -9.86 -24.44
N MET A 85 19.72 -10.74 -24.67
CA MET A 85 20.84 -10.99 -23.75
C MET A 85 21.76 -9.78 -23.54
N GLN A 86 21.57 -8.69 -24.28
CA GLN A 86 22.29 -7.43 -24.08
C GLN A 86 21.65 -6.58 -22.98
N LYS A 87 20.35 -6.80 -22.70
CA LYS A 87 19.61 -6.08 -21.67
C LYS A 87 19.67 -6.83 -20.33
N ASN A 88 19.99 -6.10 -19.26
CA ASN A 88 19.94 -6.62 -17.90
C ASN A 88 18.68 -6.17 -17.20
N TYR A 89 17.97 -7.11 -16.59
CA TYR A 89 16.78 -6.84 -15.80
C TYR A 89 17.06 -7.08 -14.32
N ILE A 90 16.33 -6.34 -13.49
CA ILE A 90 16.26 -6.54 -12.04
C ILE A 90 14.82 -6.83 -11.68
N LYS A 91 14.58 -7.95 -11.01
CA LYS A 91 13.27 -8.40 -10.57
C LYS A 91 13.40 -9.15 -9.25
N ARG A 92 12.25 -9.35 -8.61
CA ARG A 92 12.14 -10.18 -7.42
C ARG A 92 11.88 -11.63 -7.82
N LEU A 93 12.67 -12.55 -7.27
CA LEU A 93 12.49 -13.97 -7.51
C LEU A 93 11.32 -14.47 -6.67
N VAL A 94 10.30 -15.01 -7.32
CA VAL A 94 9.06 -15.45 -6.71
C VAL A 94 8.88 -16.96 -6.80
N GLY A 95 9.04 -17.55 -7.99
CA GLY A 95 8.93 -19.00 -8.17
C GLY A 95 10.27 -19.71 -8.22
N LEU A 96 10.35 -20.87 -7.60
CA LEU A 96 11.51 -21.75 -7.53
C LEU A 96 11.36 -22.94 -8.50
N PRO A 97 12.47 -23.64 -8.85
CA PRO A 97 12.42 -24.79 -9.73
C PRO A 97 11.39 -25.83 -9.30
N GLY A 98 10.66 -26.37 -10.28
CA GLY A 98 9.63 -27.38 -10.07
C GLY A 98 8.28 -26.85 -9.58
N GLU A 99 8.12 -25.54 -9.37
CA GLU A 99 6.87 -24.97 -8.88
C GLU A 99 5.93 -24.53 -10.00
N THR A 100 4.64 -24.76 -9.80
CA THR A 100 3.54 -24.13 -10.53
C THR A 100 3.12 -22.90 -9.76
N ILE A 101 3.09 -21.74 -10.43
CA ILE A 101 2.76 -20.45 -9.81
C ILE A 101 1.34 -20.06 -10.15
N ARG A 102 0.58 -19.60 -9.15
CA ARG A 102 -0.73 -18.99 -9.32
C ARG A 102 -0.71 -17.59 -8.71
N ILE A 103 -1.22 -16.62 -9.43
CA ILE A 103 -1.49 -15.26 -8.93
C ILE A 103 -2.99 -15.13 -8.83
N GLY A 104 -3.49 -14.59 -7.74
CA GLY A 104 -4.91 -14.34 -7.57
C GLY A 104 -5.19 -13.40 -6.41
N ARG A 105 -6.08 -12.43 -6.64
CA ARG A 105 -6.52 -11.44 -5.65
C ARG A 105 -5.39 -10.62 -5.01
N GLY A 106 -4.31 -10.41 -5.73
CA GLY A 106 -3.14 -9.67 -5.24
C GLY A 106 -2.04 -10.55 -4.64
N ASP A 107 -2.35 -11.80 -4.30
CA ASP A 107 -1.44 -12.75 -3.70
C ASP A 107 -0.76 -13.66 -4.72
N VAL A 108 0.36 -14.22 -4.31
CA VAL A 108 1.08 -15.23 -5.09
C VAL A 108 1.09 -16.56 -4.33
N TYR A 109 0.76 -17.61 -5.06
CA TYR A 109 0.71 -18.98 -4.55
C TYR A 109 1.63 -19.88 -5.35
N ALA A 110 2.17 -20.90 -4.71
CA ALA A 110 2.92 -21.96 -5.38
C ALA A 110 2.49 -23.35 -4.91
N ARG A 111 2.69 -24.33 -5.79
CA ARG A 111 2.66 -25.74 -5.44
C ARG A 111 3.79 -26.47 -6.17
N GLN A 112 4.22 -27.60 -5.66
CA GLN A 112 5.22 -28.44 -6.32
C GLN A 112 4.59 -29.23 -7.48
N GLY A 113 5.15 -29.05 -8.69
CA GLY A 113 4.64 -29.70 -9.88
C GLY A 113 3.19 -29.33 -10.22
N ASP A 114 2.46 -30.30 -10.77
CA ASP A 114 1.07 -30.13 -11.18
C ASP A 114 0.04 -30.70 -10.18
N GLN A 115 0.51 -31.24 -9.07
CA GLN A 115 -0.34 -31.86 -8.04
C GLN A 115 -0.14 -31.19 -6.68
N GLY A 116 -1.13 -31.32 -5.80
CA GLY A 116 -1.12 -30.73 -4.47
C GLY A 116 -1.90 -29.42 -4.39
N GLU A 117 -2.00 -28.90 -3.18
CA GLU A 117 -2.67 -27.64 -2.89
C GLU A 117 -1.72 -26.46 -3.09
N PHE A 118 -2.29 -25.32 -3.46
CA PHE A 118 -1.53 -24.09 -3.55
C PHE A 118 -1.35 -23.47 -2.17
N GLU A 119 -0.11 -23.14 -1.84
CA GLU A 119 0.25 -22.42 -0.61
C GLU A 119 0.59 -20.96 -0.94
N ILE A 120 0.15 -20.04 -0.09
CA ILE A 120 0.47 -18.62 -0.22
C ILE A 120 1.96 -18.39 0.05
N LEU A 121 2.59 -17.58 -0.80
CA LEU A 121 4.01 -17.29 -0.72
C LEU A 121 4.28 -16.10 0.21
N ARG A 122 4.31 -16.34 1.50
CA ARG A 122 4.58 -15.31 2.51
C ARG A 122 6.00 -14.77 2.45
N LYS A 123 6.13 -13.48 2.69
CA LYS A 123 7.44 -12.83 2.89
C LYS A 123 7.92 -13.13 4.31
N GLN A 124 8.70 -14.20 4.46
CA GLN A 124 9.10 -14.72 5.77
C GLN A 124 9.96 -13.75 6.59
N ASN A 125 10.72 -12.89 5.94
CA ASN A 125 11.50 -11.86 6.63
C ASN A 125 10.61 -10.64 6.92
N PRO A 126 10.35 -10.32 8.22
CA PRO A 126 9.48 -9.20 8.60
C PRO A 126 9.98 -7.84 8.12
N GLU A 127 11.29 -7.69 7.91
CA GLU A 127 11.84 -6.44 7.38
C GLU A 127 11.59 -6.30 5.88
N LYS A 128 11.59 -7.41 5.11
CA LYS A 128 11.14 -7.41 3.71
C LYS A 128 9.67 -7.00 3.63
N GLN A 129 8.85 -7.53 4.53
CA GLN A 129 7.44 -7.19 4.62
C GLN A 129 7.22 -5.68 4.77
N LYS A 130 7.93 -5.04 5.71
CA LYS A 130 7.82 -3.59 5.92
C LYS A 130 8.32 -2.75 4.74
N LEU A 131 9.36 -3.20 4.04
CA LEU A 131 9.95 -2.44 2.93
C LEU A 131 9.09 -2.44 1.66
N LEU A 132 8.19 -3.38 1.52
CA LEU A 132 7.32 -3.55 0.35
C LEU A 132 5.96 -2.87 0.53
N GLN A 133 5.71 -2.28 1.68
CA GLN A 133 4.46 -1.54 1.94
C GLN A 133 4.40 -0.25 1.14
N LEU A 134 3.25 0.00 0.53
CA LEU A 134 2.94 1.21 -0.25
C LEU A 134 2.03 2.12 0.56
N LEU A 135 2.27 3.43 0.44
CA LEU A 135 1.49 4.43 1.16
C LEU A 135 0.03 4.47 0.67
N VAL A 136 -0.90 4.42 1.62
CA VAL A 136 -2.32 4.72 1.42
C VAL A 136 -2.63 6.13 1.93
N TYR A 137 -2.24 6.41 3.17
CA TYR A 137 -2.41 7.73 3.78
C TYR A 137 -1.45 7.94 4.96
N ASP A 138 -0.78 9.09 4.95
CA ASP A 138 0.03 9.60 6.05
C ASP A 138 -0.62 10.86 6.61
N ASP A 139 -1.14 10.78 7.82
CA ASP A 139 -1.84 11.89 8.46
C ASP A 139 -0.92 13.07 8.82
N ARG A 140 0.38 12.84 8.94
CA ARG A 140 1.38 13.91 9.14
C ARG A 140 1.44 14.86 7.95
N HIS A 141 1.04 14.37 6.78
CA HIS A 141 0.97 15.07 5.51
C HIS A 141 -0.48 15.29 5.08
N ALA A 142 -1.34 15.70 6.02
CA ALA A 142 -2.74 15.99 5.69
C ALA A 142 -2.87 17.18 4.73
N PRO A 143 -3.84 17.18 3.80
CA PRO A 143 -4.09 18.27 2.87
C PRO A 143 -4.81 19.44 3.59
N VAL A 144 -4.05 20.33 4.20
CA VAL A 144 -4.56 21.35 5.13
C VAL A 144 -5.54 22.31 4.46
N ASP A 145 -5.25 22.76 3.23
CA ASP A 145 -6.11 23.69 2.51
C ASP A 145 -7.44 23.06 2.11
N LEU A 146 -7.42 21.77 1.72
CA LEU A 146 -8.61 21.00 1.40
C LEU A 146 -9.48 20.80 2.64
N LEU A 147 -8.87 20.45 3.77
CA LEU A 147 -9.56 20.29 5.05
C LEU A 147 -10.17 21.61 5.54
N ALA A 148 -9.46 22.73 5.39
CA ALA A 148 -9.97 24.07 5.72
C ALA A 148 -11.19 24.47 4.89
N LYS A 149 -11.37 23.89 3.70
CA LYS A 149 -12.55 24.08 2.83
C LYS A 149 -13.71 23.12 3.15
N GLY A 150 -13.59 22.33 4.22
CA GLY A 150 -14.65 21.45 4.70
C GLY A 150 -14.59 20.03 4.16
N PHE A 151 -13.51 19.63 3.46
CA PHE A 151 -13.30 18.21 3.17
C PHE A 151 -13.13 17.43 4.47
N PRO A 152 -13.76 16.26 4.64
CA PRO A 152 -13.74 15.56 5.92
C PRO A 152 -12.37 14.92 6.22
N GLU A 153 -12.04 14.88 7.52
CA GLU A 153 -10.89 14.16 8.04
C GLU A 153 -11.02 12.66 7.79
N ARG A 154 -9.90 12.00 7.45
CA ARG A 154 -9.86 10.55 7.24
C ARG A 154 -9.79 9.74 8.53
N TRP A 155 -9.14 10.29 9.55
CA TRP A 155 -9.14 9.72 10.89
C TRP A 155 -10.11 10.48 11.77
N THR A 156 -11.08 9.78 12.34
CA THR A 156 -12.12 10.41 13.16
C THR A 156 -12.45 9.56 14.38
N PRO A 157 -12.76 10.20 15.53
CA PRO A 157 -13.35 9.50 16.65
C PRO A 157 -14.71 8.91 16.29
N MET A 158 -14.90 7.62 16.60
CA MET A 158 -16.13 6.90 16.26
C MET A 158 -16.56 5.98 17.41
N ALA A 159 -17.87 5.73 17.50
CA ALA A 159 -18.46 4.75 18.39
C ALA A 159 -19.36 3.82 17.56
N ARG A 160 -19.53 2.57 17.99
CA ARG A 160 -20.59 1.72 17.44
C ARG A 160 -21.93 2.20 17.96
N GLU A 161 -22.86 2.38 17.04
CA GLU A 161 -24.24 2.63 17.38
C GLU A 161 -24.79 1.37 18.08
N ASN A 162 -25.26 1.51 19.30
CA ASN A 162 -25.99 0.42 19.93
C ASN A 162 -27.18 0.10 19.04
N ALA A 163 -27.33 -1.15 18.61
CA ALA A 163 -28.43 -1.58 17.77
C ALA A 163 -29.74 -0.99 18.33
N PRO A 164 -30.54 -0.27 17.52
CA PRO A 164 -31.78 0.31 17.99
C PRO A 164 -32.64 -0.81 18.55
N PRO A 165 -33.36 -0.59 19.67
CA PRO A 165 -34.30 -1.58 20.17
C PRO A 165 -35.24 -1.94 19.02
N GLN A 166 -35.52 -3.21 18.82
CA GLN A 166 -36.32 -3.76 17.70
C GLN A 166 -37.74 -3.16 17.53
N ASN A 167 -38.10 -2.14 18.34
CA ASN A 167 -39.38 -1.44 18.34
C ASN A 167 -39.26 0.08 18.15
N ALA A 168 -38.18 0.57 17.53
CA ALA A 168 -38.10 2.00 17.21
C ALA A 168 -39.06 2.32 16.05
N THR A 169 -40.15 3.00 16.39
CA THR A 169 -41.01 3.72 15.41
C THR A 169 -40.15 4.61 14.53
N GLU A 170 -40.50 4.69 13.24
CA GLU A 170 -39.81 5.47 12.20
C GLU A 170 -39.31 6.84 12.74
N PRO A 171 -38.10 7.27 12.35
CA PRO A 171 -37.56 8.53 12.83
C PRO A 171 -38.45 9.69 12.37
N VAL A 172 -38.77 10.55 13.32
CA VAL A 172 -39.45 11.83 13.06
C VAL A 172 -38.57 12.63 12.07
N PRO A 173 -39.11 13.15 10.95
CA PRO A 173 -38.33 13.95 10.00
C PRO A 173 -37.70 15.14 10.72
N SER A 174 -36.39 15.20 10.78
CA SER A 174 -35.69 16.38 11.29
C SER A 174 -35.83 17.51 10.28
N THR A 175 -36.11 18.70 10.76
CA THR A 175 -36.20 19.92 9.94
C THR A 175 -34.83 20.52 9.61
N ASP A 176 -33.75 19.84 9.94
CA ASP A 176 -32.38 20.27 9.64
C ASP A 176 -32.03 19.99 8.17
N PRO A 177 -31.41 20.95 7.46
CA PRO A 177 -31.19 20.87 6.01
C PRO A 177 -30.12 19.87 5.57
N VAL A 178 -29.43 19.19 6.48
CA VAL A 178 -28.44 18.16 6.15
C VAL A 178 -28.76 16.89 6.92
N PRO A 179 -29.22 15.83 6.28
CA PRO A 179 -29.43 14.56 6.97
C PRO A 179 -28.07 14.06 7.50
N PRO A 180 -28.00 13.55 8.75
CA PRO A 180 -26.78 12.97 9.27
C PRO A 180 -26.30 11.87 8.32
N ALA A 181 -24.99 11.80 8.08
CA ALA A 181 -24.39 10.76 7.27
C ALA A 181 -24.84 9.39 7.82
N LYS A 182 -25.35 8.52 6.94
CA LYS A 182 -25.78 7.19 7.34
C LYS A 182 -24.61 6.47 8.01
N PRO A 183 -24.84 5.71 9.12
CA PRO A 183 -23.80 4.90 9.73
C PRO A 183 -23.16 3.98 8.70
N ILE A 184 -21.83 3.89 8.72
CA ILE A 184 -21.08 2.94 7.89
C ILE A 184 -20.76 1.77 8.79
N ASP A 185 -21.30 0.62 8.50
CA ASP A 185 -21.10 -0.59 9.31
C ASP A 185 -21.37 -0.37 10.81
N GLY A 186 -22.43 0.42 11.14
CA GLY A 186 -22.79 0.75 12.51
C GLY A 186 -21.85 1.73 13.23
N TRP A 187 -20.90 2.35 12.51
CA TRP A 187 -20.03 3.38 13.08
C TRP A 187 -20.61 4.77 12.89
N VAL A 188 -20.66 5.53 14.00
CA VAL A 188 -21.08 6.94 14.05
C VAL A 188 -19.99 7.79 14.66
N ARG A 189 -19.93 9.07 14.29
CA ARG A 189 -18.95 10.01 14.88
C ARG A 189 -19.18 10.17 16.38
N ASP A 190 -18.10 10.14 17.16
CA ASP A 190 -18.08 10.37 18.61
C ASP A 190 -17.15 11.54 18.95
N GLU A 191 -17.61 12.75 18.72
CA GLU A 191 -16.83 13.97 18.94
C GLU A 191 -16.49 14.24 20.42
N LYS A 192 -17.07 13.48 21.34
CA LYS A 192 -16.92 13.70 22.79
C LYS A 192 -15.81 12.85 23.41
N SER A 193 -15.37 11.78 22.74
CA SER A 193 -14.44 10.83 23.35
C SER A 193 -12.98 11.23 23.24
N TRP A 194 -12.55 11.66 22.05
CA TRP A 194 -11.18 12.06 21.78
C TRP A 194 -11.12 13.55 21.47
N LYS A 195 -10.10 14.21 21.97
CA LYS A 195 -9.76 15.58 21.58
C LYS A 195 -8.79 15.53 20.40
N HIS A 196 -9.21 15.97 19.23
CA HIS A 196 -8.36 16.11 18.07
C HIS A 196 -7.64 17.46 18.07
N ASP A 197 -6.33 17.44 17.85
CA ASP A 197 -5.52 18.63 17.61
C ASP A 197 -5.05 18.65 16.14
N PRO A 198 -5.67 19.48 15.31
CA PRO A 198 -5.32 19.54 13.88
C PRO A 198 -3.89 20.03 13.61
N ALA A 199 -3.32 20.85 14.52
CA ALA A 199 -1.97 21.41 14.32
C ALA A 199 -0.87 20.37 14.52
N THR A 200 -1.05 19.47 15.48
CA THR A 200 -0.10 18.38 15.75
C THR A 200 -0.56 17.04 15.19
N ARG A 201 -1.69 17.02 14.49
CA ARG A 201 -2.28 15.79 13.93
C ARG A 201 -2.34 14.65 14.96
N SER A 202 -2.89 14.95 16.14
CA SER A 202 -2.93 14.00 17.25
C SER A 202 -4.29 13.95 17.91
N PHE A 203 -4.58 12.78 18.48
CA PHE A 203 -5.79 12.51 19.26
C PHE A 203 -5.40 12.27 20.71
N THR A 204 -6.05 12.95 21.65
CA THR A 204 -5.77 12.82 23.08
C THR A 204 -7.05 12.41 23.82
N ILE A 205 -6.92 11.47 24.74
CA ILE A 205 -7.98 11.05 25.65
C ILE A 205 -7.45 11.02 27.07
N GLU A 206 -8.27 11.48 28.00
CA GLU A 206 -7.95 11.46 29.44
C GLU A 206 -8.24 10.09 30.04
N ALA A 207 -7.62 9.80 31.19
CA ALA A 207 -7.86 8.56 31.93
C ALA A 207 -9.29 8.50 32.51
N GLY A 208 -9.72 7.30 32.87
CA GLY A 208 -11.02 7.06 33.52
C GLY A 208 -12.14 6.64 32.58
N VAL A 209 -11.82 6.38 31.32
CA VAL A 209 -12.78 5.88 30.32
C VAL A 209 -12.93 4.37 30.47
N GLU A 210 -14.05 3.89 30.98
CA GLU A 210 -14.34 2.47 31.15
C GLU A 210 -14.66 1.78 29.82
N ALA A 211 -15.32 2.48 28.89
CA ALA A 211 -15.67 1.95 27.59
C ALA A 211 -14.53 2.10 26.57
N THR A 212 -14.44 1.17 25.62
CA THR A 212 -13.50 1.26 24.49
C THR A 212 -13.82 2.48 23.63
N LYS A 213 -12.81 3.32 23.37
CA LYS A 213 -12.92 4.54 22.57
C LYS A 213 -12.05 4.46 21.33
N TRP A 214 -12.68 4.59 20.17
CA TRP A 214 -12.08 4.37 18.86
C TRP A 214 -11.73 5.67 18.14
N VAL A 215 -10.63 5.63 17.41
CA VAL A 215 -10.33 6.49 16.26
C VAL A 215 -10.24 5.58 15.05
N ARG A 216 -11.06 5.84 14.02
CA ARG A 216 -11.12 4.99 12.82
C ARG A 216 -10.78 5.73 11.56
N TYR A 217 -10.23 4.99 10.62
CA TYR A 217 -9.88 5.46 9.29
C TYR A 217 -11.06 5.30 8.31
N GLN A 218 -11.29 6.31 7.51
CA GLN A 218 -12.18 6.26 6.34
C GLN A 218 -11.38 6.64 5.10
N HIS A 219 -11.43 5.79 4.06
CA HIS A 219 -10.70 6.08 2.83
C HIS A 219 -11.46 7.09 1.97
N LEU A 220 -11.34 8.36 2.33
CA LEU A 220 -11.95 9.50 1.66
C LEU A 220 -10.97 10.02 0.60
N VAL A 221 -11.28 9.82 -0.68
CA VAL A 221 -10.42 10.19 -1.79
C VAL A 221 -10.96 11.41 -2.51
N PRO A 222 -10.25 12.55 -2.49
CA PRO A 222 -10.66 13.73 -3.23
C PRO A 222 -10.67 13.45 -4.73
N SER A 223 -11.71 13.90 -5.40
CA SER A 223 -11.82 13.86 -6.85
C SER A 223 -11.04 15.01 -7.51
N GLN A 224 -10.86 14.93 -8.82
CA GLN A 224 -10.29 16.06 -9.56
C GLN A 224 -11.17 17.31 -9.52
N SER A 225 -12.50 17.15 -9.38
CA SER A 225 -13.42 18.27 -9.20
C SER A 225 -13.18 18.96 -7.86
N ASP A 226 -13.00 18.21 -6.77
CA ASP A 226 -12.71 18.80 -5.45
C ASP A 226 -11.45 19.70 -5.50
N TRP A 227 -10.40 19.25 -6.18
CA TRP A 227 -9.19 20.04 -6.36
C TRP A 227 -9.38 21.27 -7.25
N LYS A 228 -10.23 21.18 -8.28
CA LYS A 228 -10.59 22.33 -9.13
C LYS A 228 -11.44 23.36 -8.38
N ASP A 229 -12.38 22.89 -7.58
CA ASP A 229 -13.24 23.76 -6.77
C ASP A 229 -12.43 24.47 -5.68
N LEU A 230 -11.49 23.78 -5.05
CA LEU A 230 -10.52 24.40 -4.15
C LEU A 230 -9.71 25.51 -4.85
N ALA A 231 -9.17 25.21 -6.04
CA ALA A 231 -8.39 26.20 -6.81
C ALA A 231 -9.22 27.39 -7.27
N ALA A 232 -10.52 27.21 -7.51
CA ALA A 232 -11.46 28.27 -7.85
C ALA A 232 -11.97 29.06 -6.63
N ALA A 233 -11.52 28.75 -5.43
CA ALA A 233 -11.99 29.28 -4.16
C ALA A 233 -13.48 29.07 -3.88
N ASN A 234 -14.10 28.09 -4.55
CA ASN A 234 -15.48 27.71 -4.33
C ASN A 234 -15.64 26.92 -3.01
N GLU A 235 -16.84 26.95 -2.45
CA GLU A 235 -17.19 26.02 -1.39
C GLU A 235 -17.27 24.61 -1.97
N LEU A 236 -16.82 23.59 -1.21
CA LEU A 236 -16.94 22.22 -1.62
C LEU A 236 -18.40 21.76 -1.45
N PRO A 237 -19.17 21.54 -2.53
CA PRO A 237 -20.61 21.26 -2.44
C PRO A 237 -20.92 19.84 -1.99
N TYR A 238 -19.90 19.06 -1.55
CA TYR A 238 -19.94 17.63 -1.66
C TYR A 238 -19.64 16.91 -0.33
N GLN A 239 -20.47 15.92 -0.03
CA GLN A 239 -20.17 14.95 1.02
C GLN A 239 -19.28 13.85 0.41
N ALA A 240 -18.00 13.88 0.74
CA ALA A 240 -17.11 12.80 0.38
C ALA A 240 -17.61 11.47 0.97
N ARG A 241 -17.70 10.44 0.13
CA ARG A 241 -18.08 9.09 0.55
C ARG A 241 -16.82 8.24 0.73
N PRO A 242 -16.72 7.47 1.81
CA PRO A 242 -15.67 6.49 1.93
C PRO A 242 -15.74 5.48 0.79
N GLN A 243 -14.58 5.02 0.36
CA GLN A 243 -14.44 4.03 -0.70
C GLN A 243 -13.43 2.95 -0.30
N LEU A 244 -13.45 1.85 -1.02
CA LEU A 244 -12.48 0.77 -0.87
C LEU A 244 -11.06 1.26 -1.18
N ILE A 245 -10.07 0.76 -0.43
CA ILE A 245 -8.66 0.99 -0.73
C ILE A 245 -8.28 0.15 -1.95
N THR A 246 -7.60 0.75 -2.90
CA THR A 246 -7.24 0.11 -4.15
C THR A 246 -5.73 -0.06 -4.34
N ASP A 247 -5.34 -0.72 -5.41
CA ASP A 247 -3.95 -0.92 -5.82
C ASP A 247 -3.29 0.33 -6.44
N PHE A 248 -3.83 1.51 -6.20
CA PHE A 248 -3.29 2.78 -6.66
C PHE A 248 -1.79 2.91 -6.38
N CYS A 249 -1.02 3.32 -7.39
CA CYS A 249 0.42 3.50 -7.28
C CYS A 249 0.83 4.87 -7.81
N GLY A 250 1.27 5.76 -6.92
CA GLY A 250 1.71 7.12 -7.26
C GLY A 250 2.84 7.17 -8.29
N TYR A 251 3.68 6.15 -8.34
CA TYR A 251 4.76 6.04 -9.33
C TYR A 251 4.25 5.99 -10.79
N ASN A 252 3.04 5.47 -10.99
CA ASN A 252 2.44 5.26 -12.32
C ASN A 252 1.49 6.38 -12.75
N THR A 253 1.23 7.36 -11.90
CA THR A 253 0.23 8.41 -12.11
C THR A 253 0.75 9.59 -12.89
N TYR A 254 1.34 9.38 -14.03
CA TYR A 254 1.85 10.45 -14.86
C TYR A 254 1.03 10.60 -16.15
N THR A 255 0.87 11.85 -16.60
CA THR A 255 0.19 12.17 -17.85
C THR A 255 1.13 12.80 -18.84
N GLY A 256 0.89 12.53 -20.10
CA GLY A 256 1.53 13.20 -21.24
C GLY A 256 0.45 13.61 -22.24
N GLY A 257 -0.26 14.73 -21.97
CA GLY A 257 -1.22 15.32 -22.89
C GLY A 257 -2.53 14.55 -23.13
N ARG A 258 -2.80 13.48 -22.39
CA ARG A 258 -4.06 12.72 -22.39
C ARG A 258 -4.51 12.46 -20.96
N SER A 259 -5.80 12.24 -20.78
CA SER A 259 -6.41 11.91 -19.49
C SER A 259 -5.61 10.86 -18.73
N PHE A 260 -5.54 10.99 -17.40
CA PHE A 260 -4.96 9.97 -16.53
C PHE A 260 -5.46 8.60 -16.93
N ASN A 261 -4.56 7.67 -17.20
CA ASN A 261 -4.94 6.27 -17.32
C ASN A 261 -5.30 5.80 -15.90
N MET A 262 -6.61 5.85 -15.60
CA MET A 262 -7.18 5.42 -14.33
C MET A 262 -7.15 3.90 -14.15
N ASP A 263 -6.55 3.20 -15.10
CA ASP A 263 -6.44 1.75 -15.12
C ASP A 263 -5.59 1.16 -13.98
N ASP A 264 -4.86 2.01 -13.28
CA ASP A 264 -3.99 1.63 -12.18
C ASP A 264 -4.66 1.71 -10.79
N ASP A 265 -5.97 1.90 -10.70
CA ASP A 265 -6.73 2.12 -9.45
C ASP A 265 -8.03 1.31 -9.47
N ARG A 266 -7.93 -0.02 -9.62
CA ARG A 266 -9.11 -0.87 -9.86
C ARG A 266 -9.35 -1.93 -8.81
N PHE A 267 -8.26 -2.52 -8.29
CA PHE A 267 -8.36 -3.72 -7.47
C PHE A 267 -8.36 -3.35 -6.00
N TRP A 268 -9.40 -3.77 -5.30
CA TRP A 268 -9.45 -3.66 -3.84
C TRP A 268 -8.31 -4.42 -3.19
N VAL A 269 -7.71 -3.79 -2.17
CA VAL A 269 -6.62 -4.36 -1.38
C VAL A 269 -7.02 -4.41 0.08
N GLY A 270 -7.13 -5.63 0.63
CA GLY A 270 -7.42 -5.89 2.04
C GLY A 270 -6.17 -6.01 2.91
N ASP A 271 -5.00 -6.24 2.30
CA ASP A 271 -3.71 -6.37 2.99
C ASP A 271 -3.18 -5.03 3.46
N LEU A 272 -3.41 -4.68 4.71
CA LEU A 272 -3.14 -3.38 5.28
C LEU A 272 -2.13 -3.42 6.43
N THR A 273 -1.47 -2.30 6.65
CA THR A 273 -0.60 -2.04 7.81
C THR A 273 -0.95 -0.70 8.43
N LEU A 274 -1.37 -0.72 9.70
CA LEU A 274 -1.60 0.47 10.52
C LEU A 274 -0.34 0.77 11.33
N ASN A 275 0.18 1.99 11.20
CA ASN A 275 1.29 2.49 11.99
C ASN A 275 0.82 3.68 12.82
N CYS A 276 1.27 3.75 14.07
CA CYS A 276 1.01 4.89 14.95
C CYS A 276 2.08 5.04 16.03
N THR A 277 2.13 6.24 16.61
CA THR A 277 2.86 6.53 17.85
C THR A 277 1.85 6.73 18.95
N VAL A 278 2.00 5.98 20.04
CA VAL A 278 1.15 6.07 21.22
C VAL A 278 1.96 6.51 22.41
N GLU A 279 1.53 7.55 23.09
CA GLU A 279 2.06 8.01 24.37
C GLU A 279 1.02 7.72 25.46
N ILE A 280 1.31 6.74 26.32
CA ILE A 280 0.46 6.40 27.48
C ILE A 280 0.82 7.35 28.61
N ASN A 281 -0.10 8.24 28.97
CA ASN A 281 0.10 9.26 29.99
C ASN A 281 -0.31 8.76 31.39
N SER A 282 -1.31 7.89 31.43
CA SER A 282 -1.84 7.34 32.68
C SER A 282 -2.54 6.00 32.44
N ILE A 283 -2.55 5.19 33.48
CA ILE A 283 -3.26 3.92 33.53
C ILE A 283 -4.25 3.98 34.69
N THR A 284 -5.50 3.68 34.44
CA THR A 284 -6.49 3.53 35.51
C THR A 284 -6.14 2.26 36.30
N PRO A 285 -5.84 2.36 37.59
CA PRO A 285 -5.58 1.17 38.40
C PRO A 285 -6.79 0.22 38.33
N ALA A 286 -6.53 -1.06 38.16
CA ALA A 286 -7.59 -2.07 38.31
C ALA A 286 -8.10 -1.99 39.75
N SER A 287 -9.24 -1.39 39.94
CA SER A 287 -9.92 -1.43 41.25
C SER A 287 -10.47 -2.84 41.45
N ALA A 288 -10.56 -3.28 42.71
CA ALA A 288 -10.68 -4.68 43.08
C ALA A 288 -11.95 -5.43 42.58
N THR A 289 -12.88 -4.77 41.90
CA THR A 289 -14.06 -5.41 41.31
C THR A 289 -14.56 -4.60 40.12
N GLY A 290 -14.24 -5.06 38.86
CA GLY A 290 -14.98 -4.65 37.68
C GLY A 290 -14.37 -3.55 36.82
N SER A 291 -13.20 -2.98 37.15
CA SER A 291 -12.53 -2.05 36.22
C SER A 291 -11.98 -2.80 35.01
N PRO A 292 -12.17 -2.28 33.77
CA PRO A 292 -11.67 -2.91 32.58
C PRO A 292 -10.13 -2.90 32.58
N ASN A 293 -9.55 -3.93 31.97
CA ASN A 293 -8.11 -3.98 31.76
C ASN A 293 -7.65 -2.75 30.97
N PRO A 294 -6.49 -2.17 31.32
CA PRO A 294 -5.92 -1.08 30.54
C PRO A 294 -5.37 -1.62 29.22
N GLU A 295 -6.02 -1.31 28.11
CA GLU A 295 -5.70 -1.90 26.81
C GLU A 295 -5.49 -0.85 25.71
N LEU A 296 -4.48 -1.11 24.86
CA LEU A 296 -4.36 -0.56 23.54
C LEU A 296 -4.94 -1.58 22.55
N ILE A 297 -5.74 -1.12 21.61
CA ILE A 297 -6.42 -1.98 20.65
C ILE A 297 -6.15 -1.47 19.24
N LEU A 298 -5.69 -2.35 18.35
CA LEU A 298 -5.50 -2.10 16.94
C LEU A 298 -6.41 -3.04 16.16
N GLU A 299 -7.09 -2.55 15.15
CA GLU A 299 -8.00 -3.35 14.33
C GLU A 299 -7.75 -3.09 12.85
N LEU A 300 -7.75 -4.16 12.07
CA LEU A 300 -7.78 -4.17 10.61
C LEU A 300 -8.92 -5.06 10.15
N THR A 301 -9.57 -4.68 9.05
CA THR A 301 -10.64 -5.50 8.45
C THR A 301 -10.25 -5.93 7.05
N GLU A 302 -10.69 -7.10 6.67
CA GLU A 302 -10.57 -7.62 5.33
C GLU A 302 -11.78 -8.51 5.00
N GLY A 303 -12.68 -7.99 4.18
CA GLY A 303 -13.92 -8.68 3.84
C GLY A 303 -14.74 -8.99 5.08
N VAL A 304 -15.04 -10.27 5.26
CA VAL A 304 -15.87 -10.76 6.38
C VAL A 304 -15.11 -10.89 7.70
N ARG A 305 -13.85 -10.48 7.76
CA ARG A 305 -12.99 -10.69 8.93
C ARG A 305 -12.49 -9.41 9.55
N HIS A 306 -12.54 -9.39 10.87
CA HIS A 306 -11.88 -8.39 11.71
C HIS A 306 -10.70 -9.04 12.41
N TYR A 307 -9.55 -8.43 12.31
CA TYR A 307 -8.31 -8.81 12.97
C TYR A 307 -7.98 -7.79 14.04
N VAL A 308 -7.95 -8.22 15.28
CA VAL A 308 -7.77 -7.34 16.44
C VAL A 308 -6.51 -7.73 17.20
N CYS A 309 -5.69 -6.75 17.51
CA CYS A 309 -4.56 -6.89 18.42
C CYS A 309 -4.87 -6.10 19.71
N ARG A 310 -5.07 -6.80 20.82
CA ARG A 310 -5.23 -6.20 22.16
C ARG A 310 -3.93 -6.30 22.94
N ILE A 311 -3.45 -5.19 23.44
CA ILE A 311 -2.21 -5.13 24.24
C ILE A 311 -2.56 -4.60 25.62
N ASN A 312 -2.45 -5.46 26.61
CA ASN A 312 -2.62 -5.04 28.01
C ASN A 312 -1.41 -4.18 28.42
N ALA A 313 -1.66 -2.90 28.70
CA ALA A 313 -0.60 -1.94 28.97
C ALA A 313 0.07 -2.14 30.34
N ALA A 314 -0.57 -2.82 31.29
CA ALA A 314 0.03 -3.14 32.58
C ALA A 314 0.97 -4.34 32.50
N THR A 315 0.56 -5.41 31.82
CA THR A 315 1.33 -6.66 31.72
C THR A 315 2.21 -6.73 30.47
N GLY A 316 1.84 -5.98 29.42
CA GLY A 316 2.45 -6.01 28.10
C GLY A 316 2.11 -7.25 27.29
N LEU A 317 1.13 -8.04 27.71
CA LEU A 317 0.67 -9.19 26.91
C LEU A 317 -0.14 -8.68 25.72
N ALA A 318 0.29 -9.04 24.52
CA ALA A 318 -0.47 -8.85 23.30
C ALA A 318 -1.23 -10.13 22.97
N THR A 319 -2.49 -9.97 22.57
CA THR A 319 -3.37 -11.05 22.12
C THR A 319 -3.88 -10.73 20.72
N LEU A 320 -3.67 -11.63 19.78
CA LEU A 320 -4.25 -11.57 18.45
C LEU A 320 -5.59 -12.29 18.45
N LEU A 321 -6.60 -11.61 17.96
CA LEU A 321 -7.97 -12.10 17.87
C LEU A 321 -8.45 -12.00 16.42
N ARG A 322 -9.35 -12.90 16.04
CA ARG A 322 -10.08 -12.88 14.79
C ARG A 322 -11.58 -12.99 15.08
N ASN A 323 -12.35 -12.19 14.40
CA ASN A 323 -13.80 -12.25 14.40
C ASN A 323 -14.30 -12.41 12.95
N ASP A 324 -15.22 -13.32 12.70
CA ASP A 324 -15.80 -13.59 11.38
C ASP A 324 -17.25 -13.05 11.36
N GLU A 325 -17.51 -11.95 10.64
CA GLU A 325 -18.82 -11.25 10.61
C GLU A 325 -20.01 -12.03 10.02
N LEU A 326 -19.78 -13.15 9.35
CA LEU A 326 -20.83 -13.88 8.64
C LEU A 326 -21.81 -14.67 9.55
N ALA A 327 -21.59 -14.68 10.83
CA ALA A 327 -22.60 -15.24 11.73
C ALA A 327 -23.69 -14.20 11.93
N ALA A 328 -24.88 -14.48 11.43
CA ALA A 328 -26.11 -13.70 11.65
C ALA A 328 -26.50 -13.52 13.12
N ASP A 329 -25.69 -14.03 14.01
CA ASP A 329 -25.76 -13.91 15.47
C ASP A 329 -24.61 -13.02 15.96
N ALA A 330 -24.95 -11.90 16.58
CA ALA A 330 -24.03 -10.98 17.25
C ALA A 330 -23.22 -11.61 18.41
N SER A 331 -23.19 -12.92 18.51
CA SER A 331 -22.52 -13.73 19.54
C SER A 331 -21.28 -14.47 19.03
N VAL A 332 -20.75 -14.16 17.84
CA VAL A 332 -19.49 -14.78 17.41
C VAL A 332 -18.36 -14.27 18.29
N ALA A 333 -17.98 -15.09 19.24
CA ALA A 333 -16.89 -14.79 20.15
C ALA A 333 -15.59 -14.59 19.38
N ASP A 334 -14.81 -13.57 19.73
CA ASP A 334 -13.45 -13.39 19.26
C ASP A 334 -12.65 -14.70 19.40
N ILE A 335 -12.11 -15.19 18.31
CA ILE A 335 -11.25 -16.37 18.32
C ILE A 335 -9.83 -15.91 18.64
N THR A 336 -9.30 -16.33 19.80
CA THR A 336 -7.89 -16.08 20.12
C THR A 336 -6.99 -16.91 19.20
N MET A 337 -6.18 -16.21 18.41
CA MET A 337 -5.22 -16.81 17.50
C MET A 337 -3.87 -17.09 18.17
N ALA A 338 -3.32 -16.09 18.83
CA ALA A 338 -2.02 -16.17 19.49
C ALA A 338 -1.85 -15.12 20.58
N THR A 339 -0.92 -15.35 21.50
CA THR A 339 -0.48 -14.38 22.51
C THR A 339 1.02 -14.30 22.57
N ALA A 340 1.56 -13.11 22.83
CA ALA A 340 2.99 -12.92 23.03
C ALA A 340 3.28 -11.70 23.91
N PRO A 341 4.40 -11.70 24.66
CA PRO A 341 4.82 -10.54 25.44
C PRO A 341 5.36 -9.43 24.52
N THR A 342 5.06 -8.18 24.85
CA THR A 342 5.59 -6.98 24.21
C THR A 342 6.45 -6.18 25.18
N PRO A 343 7.26 -5.22 24.73
CA PRO A 343 8.01 -4.31 25.60
C PRO A 343 7.13 -3.20 26.25
N ILE A 344 5.84 -3.15 25.99
CA ILE A 344 4.93 -2.16 26.56
C ILE A 344 4.75 -2.47 28.05
N ARG A 345 5.07 -1.50 28.90
CA ARG A 345 4.96 -1.61 30.35
C ARG A 345 4.61 -0.25 30.96
N GLY A 346 3.32 -0.03 31.19
CA GLY A 346 2.87 1.20 31.81
C GLY A 346 2.93 2.44 30.93
N THR A 347 3.14 3.59 31.57
CA THR A 347 3.27 4.88 30.90
C THR A 347 4.55 4.93 30.06
N GLY A 348 4.49 5.64 28.93
CA GLY A 348 5.62 5.77 28.02
C GLY A 348 5.20 6.00 26.57
N LYS A 349 6.18 6.23 25.72
CA LYS A 349 5.98 6.45 24.28
C LYS A 349 6.39 5.20 23.49
N TYR A 350 5.49 4.71 22.67
CA TYR A 350 5.65 3.48 21.90
C TYR A 350 5.28 3.73 20.43
N THR A 351 6.08 3.17 19.52
CA THR A 351 5.71 3.09 18.10
C THR A 351 5.16 1.71 17.80
N LEU A 352 4.01 1.66 17.17
CA LEU A 352 3.30 0.42 16.85
C LEU A 352 3.13 0.30 15.35
N SER A 353 3.27 -0.91 14.84
CA SER A 353 2.84 -1.29 13.47
C SER A 353 2.09 -2.60 13.57
N PHE A 354 0.85 -2.62 13.10
CA PHE A 354 0.03 -3.83 13.04
C PHE A 354 -0.37 -4.10 11.59
N ALA A 355 -0.09 -5.30 11.11
CA ALA A 355 -0.32 -5.67 9.73
C ALA A 355 -1.14 -6.96 9.62
N ASN A 356 -2.03 -6.97 8.63
CA ASN A 356 -2.61 -8.15 8.00
C ASN A 356 -2.06 -8.23 6.59
N VAL A 357 -1.18 -9.18 6.30
CA VAL A 357 -0.50 -9.30 5.01
C VAL A 357 -0.17 -10.76 4.69
N ASP A 358 -0.44 -11.20 3.46
CA ASP A 358 -0.23 -12.58 3.00
C ASP A 358 -0.86 -13.62 3.97
N ASP A 359 -2.10 -13.43 4.40
CA ASP A 359 -2.80 -14.29 5.38
C ASP A 359 -2.01 -14.45 6.71
N ARG A 360 -1.36 -13.40 7.19
CA ARG A 360 -0.61 -13.41 8.46
C ARG A 360 -0.69 -12.07 9.18
N LEU A 361 -0.91 -12.13 10.50
CA LEU A 361 -0.87 -10.97 11.38
C LEU A 361 0.55 -10.73 11.90
N CYS A 362 1.00 -9.50 11.86
CA CYS A 362 2.28 -9.08 12.40
C CYS A 362 2.12 -7.84 13.30
N LEU A 363 2.79 -7.84 14.44
CA LEU A 363 2.90 -6.69 15.33
C LEU A 363 4.37 -6.33 15.51
N TRP A 364 4.71 -5.07 15.32
CA TRP A 364 6.01 -4.52 15.67
C TRP A 364 5.84 -3.43 16.71
N VAL A 365 6.73 -3.44 17.70
CA VAL A 365 6.77 -2.44 18.78
C VAL A 365 8.16 -1.85 18.83
N ASN A 366 8.27 -0.52 18.81
CA ASN A 366 9.55 0.21 18.91
C ASN A 366 10.59 -0.26 17.89
N SER A 367 10.18 -0.45 16.63
CA SER A 367 11.09 -0.83 15.55
C SER A 367 12.15 0.25 15.31
N THR A 368 13.42 -0.15 15.26
CA THR A 368 14.57 0.72 14.98
C THR A 368 15.44 0.13 13.88
N TRP A 369 16.44 0.88 13.43
CA TRP A 369 17.41 0.35 12.47
C TRP A 369 18.26 -0.82 12.99
N MET A 370 18.39 -0.98 14.31
CA MET A 370 19.12 -2.06 14.97
C MET A 370 18.22 -3.24 15.39
N SER A 371 16.92 -2.98 15.59
CA SER A 371 15.96 -3.99 16.05
C SER A 371 14.70 -3.93 15.22
N SER A 372 14.25 -5.05 14.68
CA SER A 372 13.00 -5.12 13.92
C SER A 372 11.79 -4.75 14.77
N GLY A 373 11.84 -4.98 16.08
CA GLY A 373 10.71 -4.80 17.00
C GLY A 373 9.55 -5.78 16.77
N LEU A 374 9.74 -6.80 15.93
CA LEU A 374 8.72 -7.82 15.66
C LEU A 374 8.41 -8.62 16.92
N ILE A 375 7.12 -8.77 17.22
CA ILE A 375 6.63 -9.61 18.30
C ILE A 375 6.43 -11.05 17.79
N PRO A 376 7.05 -12.06 18.42
CA PRO A 376 7.07 -13.42 17.90
C PRO A 376 5.82 -14.21 18.33
N PHE A 377 4.74 -14.11 17.56
CA PHE A 377 3.52 -14.91 17.78
C PHE A 377 3.61 -16.35 17.26
N GLY A 378 4.65 -16.69 16.52
CA GLY A 378 4.81 -18.01 15.90
C GLY A 378 3.79 -18.27 14.78
N SER A 379 3.54 -19.56 14.52
CA SER A 379 2.57 -20.00 13.50
C SER A 379 1.11 -19.66 13.85
N GLY A 380 0.80 -19.35 15.10
CA GLY A 380 -0.53 -18.92 15.51
C GLY A 380 -0.99 -17.60 14.90
N ALA A 381 -0.06 -16.81 14.36
CA ALA A 381 -0.40 -15.58 13.64
C ALA A 381 -0.79 -15.81 12.17
N GLU A 382 -0.61 -17.01 11.63
CA GLU A 382 -0.98 -17.40 10.27
C GLU A 382 -2.38 -17.99 10.25
N PHE A 383 -3.10 -17.74 9.16
CA PHE A 383 -4.47 -18.22 9.02
C PHE A 383 -4.78 -18.64 7.58
N THR A 384 -5.86 -19.38 7.43
CA THR A 384 -6.46 -19.66 6.13
C THR A 384 -7.52 -18.61 5.83
N PRO A 385 -7.51 -18.02 4.64
CA PRO A 385 -8.51 -17.01 4.30
C PRO A 385 -9.93 -17.58 4.29
N PRO A 386 -10.97 -16.74 4.44
CA PRO A 386 -12.35 -17.19 4.38
C PRO A 386 -12.72 -17.64 2.96
N ALA A 387 -13.77 -18.45 2.83
CA ALA A 387 -14.29 -18.82 1.51
C ALA A 387 -14.84 -17.59 0.73
N ASN A 388 -15.51 -16.67 1.44
CA ASN A 388 -15.91 -15.38 0.90
C ASN A 388 -14.80 -14.36 1.12
N ARG A 389 -14.15 -13.95 0.03
CA ARG A 389 -13.09 -12.94 0.02
C ARG A 389 -13.54 -11.64 -0.63
N ASN A 390 -14.82 -11.39 -0.72
CA ASN A 390 -15.34 -10.15 -1.27
C ASN A 390 -15.30 -9.05 -0.22
N PRO A 391 -15.09 -7.78 -0.62
CA PRO A 391 -15.17 -6.68 0.31
C PRO A 391 -16.56 -6.57 0.94
N GLN A 392 -16.59 -6.05 2.15
CA GLN A 392 -17.79 -5.82 2.96
C GLN A 392 -17.89 -4.33 3.37
N ALA A 393 -19.00 -3.95 3.99
CA ALA A 393 -19.19 -2.58 4.47
C ALA A 393 -18.10 -2.12 5.45
N SER A 394 -17.55 -3.03 6.24
CA SER A 394 -16.44 -2.81 7.18
C SER A 394 -15.16 -2.34 6.47
N ASP A 395 -14.94 -2.72 5.21
CA ASP A 395 -13.78 -2.27 4.41
C ASP A 395 -13.83 -0.79 4.01
N LEU A 396 -14.93 -0.10 4.25
CA LEU A 396 -15.03 1.37 4.13
C LEU A 396 -14.44 2.09 5.36
N THR A 397 -14.25 1.36 6.48
CA THR A 397 -13.58 1.81 7.70
C THR A 397 -12.53 0.79 8.15
N PRO A 398 -11.54 0.43 7.30
CA PRO A 398 -10.80 -0.82 7.42
C PRO A 398 -9.75 -0.84 8.53
N ALA A 399 -9.48 0.29 9.16
CA ALA A 399 -8.46 0.38 10.20
C ALA A 399 -8.93 1.22 11.37
N GLY A 400 -8.57 0.82 12.57
CA GLY A 400 -8.90 1.54 13.79
C GLY A 400 -7.86 1.37 14.90
N PHE A 401 -7.79 2.40 15.73
CA PHE A 401 -7.05 2.39 16.98
C PHE A 401 -7.99 2.73 18.13
N ALA A 402 -7.89 2.03 19.24
CA ALA A 402 -8.68 2.34 20.42
C ALA A 402 -7.89 2.18 21.71
N VAL A 403 -8.42 2.77 22.76
CA VAL A 403 -7.96 2.57 24.14
C VAL A 403 -9.12 2.25 25.06
N GLN A 404 -8.79 1.56 26.14
CA GLN A 404 -9.69 1.28 27.25
C GLN A 404 -8.90 1.41 28.56
N GLY A 405 -9.44 2.06 29.59
CA GLY A 405 -8.77 2.22 30.87
C GLY A 405 -7.44 2.97 30.87
N LEU A 406 -7.19 3.79 29.84
CA LEU A 406 -5.94 4.53 29.64
C LEU A 406 -6.21 6.00 29.34
N GLY A 407 -5.30 6.87 29.81
CA GLY A 407 -5.09 8.19 29.24
C GLY A 407 -3.95 8.11 28.24
N ALA A 408 -4.19 8.53 26.99
CA ALA A 408 -3.22 8.39 25.93
C ALA A 408 -3.29 9.52 24.90
N ARG A 409 -2.16 9.74 24.21
CA ARG A 409 -2.07 10.55 22.99
C ARG A 409 -1.61 9.66 21.84
N VAL A 410 -2.32 9.76 20.73
CA VAL A 410 -1.98 9.02 19.50
C VAL A 410 -1.62 10.01 18.41
N SER A 411 -0.55 9.76 17.70
CA SER A 411 -0.05 10.57 16.59
C SER A 411 0.62 9.69 15.53
N ASP A 412 1.14 10.33 14.47
CA ASP A 412 1.85 9.65 13.39
C ASP A 412 1.07 8.49 12.78
N LEU A 413 -0.24 8.70 12.59
CA LEU A 413 -1.12 7.70 11.99
C LEU A 413 -0.80 7.56 10.51
N VAL A 414 -0.31 6.38 10.13
CA VAL A 414 0.02 6.04 8.74
C VAL A 414 -0.60 4.71 8.37
N LEU A 415 -1.40 4.72 7.31
CA LEU A 415 -1.94 3.51 6.71
C LEU A 415 -1.17 3.16 5.44
N GLN A 416 -0.74 1.92 5.35
CA GLN A 416 -0.03 1.36 4.21
C GLN A 416 -0.76 0.09 3.73
N ARG A 417 -0.49 -0.32 2.52
CA ARG A 417 -0.96 -1.57 1.93
C ARG A 417 0.19 -2.40 1.39
N ASP A 418 0.00 -3.70 1.23
CA ASP A 418 1.00 -4.53 0.55
C ASP A 418 0.96 -4.35 -0.98
N ILE A 419 1.96 -4.91 -1.67
CA ILE A 419 1.97 -4.97 -3.13
C ILE A 419 0.83 -5.88 -3.58
N TYR A 420 -0.04 -5.35 -4.42
CA TYR A 420 -1.06 -6.13 -5.11
C TYR A 420 -0.46 -6.67 -6.42
N TYR A 421 -0.23 -7.96 -6.51
CA TYR A 421 0.27 -8.59 -7.73
C TYR A 421 -0.89 -8.86 -8.69
N ARG A 422 -0.96 -8.09 -9.77
CA ARG A 422 -1.94 -8.34 -10.81
C ARG A 422 -1.59 -9.59 -11.61
N ALA A 423 -2.58 -10.38 -11.97
CA ALA A 423 -2.41 -11.53 -12.85
C ALA A 423 -2.15 -11.08 -14.31
N GLU A 424 -2.77 -9.97 -14.71
CA GLU A 424 -2.51 -9.28 -15.98
C GLU A 424 -1.62 -8.05 -15.77
N SER A 425 -0.94 -7.63 -16.81
CA SER A 425 -0.22 -6.36 -16.80
C SER A 425 -0.76 -5.44 -17.88
N VAL A 426 -0.84 -4.16 -17.52
CA VAL A 426 -1.25 -3.07 -18.41
C VAL A 426 -0.17 -2.72 -19.46
N ALA A 427 0.99 -3.38 -19.43
CA ALA A 427 2.13 -3.03 -20.28
C ALA A 427 1.98 -3.37 -21.76
N ASN A 428 0.90 -3.99 -22.19
CA ASN A 428 0.66 -4.31 -23.59
C ASN A 428 -0.34 -3.35 -24.23
N ASP A 429 0.17 -2.24 -24.78
CA ASP A 429 -0.53 -1.45 -25.81
C ASP A 429 -0.64 -2.19 -27.17
N ALA A 430 -0.18 -3.41 -27.26
CA ALA A 430 -0.20 -4.24 -28.45
C ALA A 430 -1.23 -5.38 -28.33
N GLY A 431 -2.50 -5.04 -28.45
CA GLY A 431 -3.47 -5.71 -29.30
C GLY A 431 -3.74 -7.20 -29.11
N ASP A 432 -3.63 -7.80 -27.93
CA ASP A 432 -4.20 -9.14 -27.73
C ASP A 432 -4.81 -9.31 -26.33
N PHE A 433 -5.82 -8.49 -26.06
CA PHE A 433 -6.80 -8.80 -25.03
C PHE A 433 -7.77 -9.85 -25.59
N SER A 434 -7.31 -11.10 -25.69
CA SER A 434 -8.23 -12.17 -25.99
C SER A 434 -9.19 -12.37 -24.80
N SER A 435 -10.35 -11.67 -24.89
CA SER A 435 -11.62 -12.32 -24.71
C SER A 435 -12.13 -12.71 -23.34
N HIS A 436 -11.83 -12.02 -22.22
CA HIS A 436 -12.59 -12.35 -21.00
C HIS A 436 -13.02 -11.17 -20.12
N GLU A 437 -12.80 -9.91 -20.52
CA GLU A 437 -13.32 -8.77 -19.76
C GLU A 437 -13.96 -7.68 -20.62
N PRO A 438 -15.19 -7.86 -21.10
CA PRO A 438 -15.92 -6.79 -21.81
C PRO A 438 -16.43 -5.67 -20.88
N GLU A 439 -16.47 -5.85 -19.56
CA GLU A 439 -17.15 -4.93 -18.65
C GLU A 439 -16.24 -4.06 -17.76
N LEU A 440 -14.93 -4.31 -17.71
CA LEU A 440 -13.98 -3.51 -16.90
C LEU A 440 -13.55 -2.20 -17.58
N VAL A 441 -14.09 -1.87 -18.74
CA VAL A 441 -13.60 -0.76 -19.59
C VAL A 441 -14.11 0.61 -19.15
N ASP A 442 -15.13 0.70 -18.30
CA ASP A 442 -15.66 1.99 -17.84
C ASP A 442 -15.13 2.36 -16.46
N SER A 443 -14.03 3.12 -16.44
CA SER A 443 -13.40 3.60 -15.21
C SER A 443 -14.31 4.44 -14.31
N SER A 444 -15.37 5.03 -14.85
CA SER A 444 -16.35 5.79 -14.06
C SER A 444 -17.22 4.85 -13.22
N ARG A 445 -17.64 3.73 -13.78
CA ARG A 445 -18.46 2.73 -13.06
C ARG A 445 -17.69 1.99 -11.98
N ILE A 446 -16.38 1.75 -12.20
CA ILE A 446 -15.54 1.16 -11.16
C ILE A 446 -15.49 2.08 -9.95
N ARG A 447 -15.31 3.39 -10.16
CA ARG A 447 -15.24 4.35 -9.05
C ARG A 447 -16.55 4.44 -8.27
N GLU A 448 -17.68 4.42 -8.94
CA GLU A 448 -18.98 4.39 -8.27
C GLU A 448 -19.11 3.14 -7.41
N SER A 449 -18.70 1.98 -7.93
CA SER A 449 -18.78 0.72 -7.20
C SER A 449 -17.79 0.65 -6.01
N LEU A 450 -16.69 1.40 -6.01
CA LEU A 450 -15.77 1.44 -4.87
C LEU A 450 -16.41 2.02 -3.60
N THR A 451 -17.49 2.77 -3.72
CA THR A 451 -18.26 3.27 -2.57
C THR A 451 -19.33 2.29 -2.09
N ASP A 452 -19.58 1.21 -2.84
CA ASP A 452 -20.49 0.12 -2.49
C ASP A 452 -19.75 -1.23 -2.58
N PRO A 453 -19.20 -1.72 -1.47
CA PRO A 453 -18.42 -2.96 -1.43
C PRO A 453 -19.19 -4.18 -1.95
N LEU A 454 -20.50 -4.25 -1.72
CA LEU A 454 -21.31 -5.39 -2.17
C LEU A 454 -21.50 -5.36 -3.69
N GLU A 455 -21.75 -4.19 -4.27
CA GLU A 455 -21.81 -4.02 -5.72
C GLU A 455 -20.45 -4.33 -6.35
N TYR A 456 -19.35 -3.81 -5.78
CA TYR A 456 -17.99 -4.11 -6.22
C TYR A 456 -17.73 -5.62 -6.17
N GLY A 457 -18.02 -6.28 -5.04
CA GLY A 457 -17.86 -7.70 -4.86
C GLY A 457 -18.67 -8.54 -5.87
N ALA A 458 -19.91 -8.16 -6.14
CA ALA A 458 -20.77 -8.86 -7.09
C ALA A 458 -20.29 -8.75 -8.55
N ARG A 459 -19.77 -7.58 -8.94
CA ARG A 459 -19.34 -7.31 -10.32
C ARG A 459 -17.91 -7.75 -10.61
N TYR A 460 -16.98 -7.47 -9.69
CA TYR A 460 -15.55 -7.55 -9.98
C TYR A 460 -14.84 -8.71 -9.29
N SER A 461 -15.42 -9.32 -8.25
CA SER A 461 -14.79 -10.45 -7.57
C SER A 461 -14.88 -11.78 -8.32
N LYS A 462 -15.90 -11.94 -9.19
CA LYS A 462 -16.05 -13.17 -10.00
C LYS A 462 -15.00 -13.28 -11.10
N ASN A 463 -14.51 -12.15 -11.56
CA ASN A 463 -13.40 -12.02 -12.49
C ASN A 463 -12.12 -11.69 -11.73
N ALA A 464 -11.98 -12.29 -10.53
CA ALA A 464 -10.75 -12.14 -9.76
C ALA A 464 -9.60 -12.40 -10.72
N ASN A 465 -8.77 -11.37 -10.86
CA ASN A 465 -7.56 -11.35 -11.65
C ASN A 465 -6.69 -12.55 -11.24
N GLU A 466 -6.95 -13.70 -11.85
CA GLU A 466 -6.28 -14.97 -11.56
C GLU A 466 -5.55 -15.46 -12.79
N ALA A 467 -4.29 -15.84 -12.62
CA ALA A 467 -3.49 -16.48 -13.63
C ALA A 467 -2.70 -17.65 -13.05
N MET A 468 -2.57 -18.70 -13.84
CA MET A 468 -1.76 -19.86 -13.49
C MET A 468 -0.67 -20.06 -14.55
N PHE A 469 0.55 -20.26 -14.08
CA PHE A 469 1.74 -20.44 -14.91
C PHE A 469 2.25 -21.87 -14.76
N ASN A 470 2.57 -22.50 -15.90
CA ASN A 470 3.03 -23.89 -15.94
C ASN A 470 4.22 -24.13 -15.02
N ALA A 471 4.37 -25.36 -14.56
CA ALA A 471 5.48 -25.78 -13.71
C ALA A 471 6.83 -25.39 -14.29
N LEU A 472 7.67 -24.82 -13.44
CA LEU A 472 9.03 -24.41 -13.77
C LEU A 472 9.91 -25.66 -13.91
N GLY A 473 10.84 -25.61 -14.87
CA GLY A 473 11.86 -26.63 -15.01
C GLY A 473 12.87 -26.65 -13.85
N PRO A 474 13.78 -27.63 -13.81
CA PRO A 474 14.72 -27.82 -12.69
C PRO A 474 15.72 -26.67 -12.48
N ASP A 475 15.93 -25.85 -13.48
CA ASP A 475 16.83 -24.67 -13.46
C ASP A 475 16.13 -23.40 -13.94
N GLU A 476 14.85 -23.30 -13.66
CA GLU A 476 14.01 -22.18 -14.06
C GLU A 476 13.42 -21.44 -12.86
N PHE A 477 13.30 -20.12 -12.96
CA PHE A 477 12.79 -19.25 -11.92
C PHE A 477 11.70 -18.34 -12.46
N PHE A 478 10.69 -18.06 -11.67
CA PHE A 478 9.66 -17.07 -11.96
C PHE A 478 9.96 -15.76 -11.23
N VAL A 479 9.91 -14.65 -11.94
CA VAL A 479 10.27 -13.34 -11.40
C VAL A 479 9.18 -12.31 -11.61
N MET A 480 9.02 -11.39 -10.64
CA MET A 480 8.04 -10.31 -10.69
C MET A 480 8.69 -8.98 -10.30
N GLY A 481 8.15 -7.89 -10.82
CA GLY A 481 8.56 -6.55 -10.41
C GLY A 481 7.67 -6.02 -9.30
N ASP A 482 8.25 -5.22 -8.41
CA ASP A 482 7.53 -4.61 -7.29
C ASP A 482 6.50 -3.56 -7.76
N ASN A 483 6.67 -2.97 -8.96
CA ASN A 483 5.63 -2.18 -9.64
C ASN A 483 4.75 -3.11 -10.48
N SER A 484 3.90 -3.88 -9.80
CA SER A 484 3.11 -4.95 -10.41
C SER A 484 2.27 -4.53 -11.64
N PRO A 485 1.59 -3.37 -11.65
CA PRO A 485 0.75 -2.97 -12.78
C PRO A 485 1.52 -2.76 -14.09
N ARG A 486 2.80 -2.37 -14.02
CA ARG A 486 3.60 -1.95 -15.20
C ARG A 486 4.92 -2.70 -15.37
N SER A 487 5.10 -3.78 -14.66
CA SER A 487 6.33 -4.56 -14.74
C SER A 487 6.32 -5.50 -15.94
N GLN A 488 7.25 -5.32 -16.86
CA GLN A 488 7.58 -6.37 -17.84
C GLN A 488 8.40 -7.47 -17.14
N ASP A 489 7.74 -8.54 -16.73
CA ASP A 489 8.31 -9.64 -15.98
C ASP A 489 7.80 -11.00 -16.50
N SER A 490 8.00 -12.07 -15.74
CA SER A 490 7.61 -13.43 -16.10
C SER A 490 6.17 -13.58 -16.59
N ARG A 491 5.26 -12.72 -16.13
CA ARG A 491 3.84 -12.76 -16.54
C ARG A 491 3.63 -12.41 -18.00
N LEU A 492 4.47 -11.53 -18.57
CA LEU A 492 4.22 -10.84 -19.82
C LEU A 492 5.18 -11.18 -20.96
N TRP A 493 6.18 -12.00 -20.71
CA TRP A 493 7.14 -12.28 -21.76
C TRP A 493 6.48 -12.98 -22.93
N PRO A 494 6.71 -12.51 -24.19
CA PRO A 494 5.98 -13.00 -25.34
C PRO A 494 6.31 -14.45 -25.68
N ASN A 495 5.42 -15.06 -26.47
CA ASN A 495 5.49 -16.45 -26.93
C ASN A 495 6.67 -16.75 -27.90
N SER A 496 7.53 -15.77 -28.17
CA SER A 496 8.56 -15.87 -29.22
C SER A 496 9.76 -16.75 -28.86
N ARG A 497 9.84 -17.25 -27.63
CA ARG A 497 10.92 -18.15 -27.21
C ARG A 497 10.78 -19.53 -27.86
N ARG A 498 11.41 -19.67 -28.98
CA ARG A 498 11.44 -20.93 -29.73
C ARG A 498 12.17 -22.09 -29.02
N HIS A 499 12.86 -21.83 -27.91
CA HIS A 499 13.73 -22.80 -27.24
C HIS A 499 13.60 -22.90 -25.71
N ALA A 500 12.73 -22.13 -25.07
CA ALA A 500 12.50 -22.24 -23.65
C ALA A 500 11.44 -23.29 -23.35
N VAL A 501 11.70 -24.17 -22.38
CA VAL A 501 10.72 -25.13 -21.86
C VAL A 501 9.52 -24.41 -21.27
N ASN A 502 9.78 -23.27 -20.63
CA ASN A 502 8.76 -22.38 -20.09
C ASN A 502 9.02 -20.92 -20.49
N ARG A 503 8.08 -20.33 -21.24
CA ARG A 503 8.17 -18.92 -21.69
C ARG A 503 8.19 -17.88 -20.57
N HIS A 504 7.66 -18.25 -19.41
CA HIS A 504 7.55 -17.37 -18.23
C HIS A 504 8.77 -17.48 -17.30
N ALA A 505 9.78 -18.23 -17.65
CA ALA A 505 10.89 -18.55 -16.79
C ALA A 505 12.17 -17.78 -17.13
N VAL A 506 12.98 -17.50 -16.10
CA VAL A 506 14.38 -17.11 -16.21
C VAL A 506 15.23 -18.36 -15.98
N PRO A 507 16.02 -18.79 -16.97
CA PRO A 507 16.91 -19.92 -16.76
C PRO A 507 18.11 -19.53 -15.87
N ARG A 508 18.62 -20.48 -15.09
CA ARG A 508 19.74 -20.27 -14.16
C ARG A 508 20.97 -19.62 -14.82
N ASN A 509 21.30 -19.99 -16.03
CA ASN A 509 22.45 -19.47 -16.74
C ASN A 509 22.30 -17.98 -17.17
N ALA A 510 21.10 -17.44 -17.11
CA ALA A 510 20.86 -16.01 -17.33
C ALA A 510 21.09 -15.18 -16.05
N LEU A 511 21.17 -15.80 -14.87
CA LEU A 511 21.38 -15.09 -13.61
C LEU A 511 22.78 -14.49 -13.56
N LEU A 512 22.84 -13.20 -13.24
CA LEU A 512 24.11 -12.46 -13.06
C LEU A 512 24.49 -12.36 -11.58
N GLY A 513 23.53 -12.27 -10.68
CA GLY A 513 23.79 -12.18 -9.25
C GLY A 513 22.65 -11.59 -8.44
N LYS A 514 22.87 -11.48 -7.13
CA LYS A 514 21.93 -10.90 -6.17
C LYS A 514 22.22 -9.43 -5.95
N ALA A 515 21.22 -8.59 -6.13
CA ALA A 515 21.29 -7.19 -5.71
C ALA A 515 21.19 -7.12 -4.18
N PHE A 516 22.07 -6.39 -3.50
CA PHE A 516 22.10 -6.38 -2.05
C PHE A 516 22.23 -5.01 -1.41
N PHE A 517 22.65 -3.99 -2.15
CA PHE A 517 22.82 -2.65 -1.62
C PHE A 517 22.66 -1.56 -2.67
N ILE A 518 21.92 -0.50 -2.32
CA ILE A 518 21.86 0.75 -3.08
C ILE A 518 23.04 1.60 -2.60
N TYR A 519 24.13 1.66 -3.37
CA TYR A 519 25.32 2.38 -2.97
C TYR A 519 25.36 3.81 -3.44
N TRP A 520 24.59 4.13 -4.49
CA TRP A 520 24.50 5.47 -5.03
C TRP A 520 23.05 5.76 -5.42
N PRO A 521 22.23 6.21 -4.45
CA PRO A 521 20.95 6.80 -4.76
C PRO A 521 21.19 8.06 -5.60
N HIS A 522 20.29 8.38 -6.50
CA HIS A 522 20.43 9.62 -7.23
C HIS A 522 20.45 10.80 -6.24
N GLY A 523 21.34 11.78 -6.47
CA GLY A 523 21.44 12.98 -5.64
C GLY A 523 20.33 13.96 -5.97
N ILE A 524 19.90 14.73 -4.97
CA ILE A 524 18.97 15.85 -5.18
C ILE A 524 19.79 17.11 -5.41
N PRO A 525 19.80 17.72 -6.61
CA PRO A 525 20.47 18.98 -6.85
C PRO A 525 19.81 20.11 -6.06
N PHE A 526 20.58 21.07 -5.56
CA PHE A 526 20.06 22.17 -4.74
C PHE A 526 20.38 23.58 -5.24
N LEU A 527 21.14 23.72 -6.32
CA LEU A 527 21.33 24.99 -7.01
C LEU A 527 20.58 25.02 -8.34
N ASN A 528 20.54 26.17 -8.99
CA ASN A 528 19.88 26.39 -10.27
C ASN A 528 18.41 25.95 -10.22
N SER A 529 17.68 26.45 -9.22
CA SER A 529 16.26 26.10 -8.99
C SER A 529 16.01 24.59 -8.82
N GLY A 530 16.91 23.90 -8.12
CA GLY A 530 16.82 22.45 -7.89
C GLY A 530 17.28 21.58 -9.06
N ARG A 531 17.84 22.16 -10.10
CA ARG A 531 18.32 21.43 -11.30
C ARG A 531 19.82 21.11 -11.25
N GLY A 532 20.57 21.82 -10.41
CA GLY A 532 22.02 21.74 -10.41
C GLY A 532 22.67 22.20 -11.73
N PHE A 533 23.94 21.92 -11.86
CA PHE A 533 24.68 22.10 -13.11
C PHE A 533 25.13 20.74 -13.62
N PRO A 534 24.91 20.43 -14.89
CA PRO A 534 25.31 19.16 -15.47
C PRO A 534 26.84 19.02 -15.46
N VAL A 535 27.35 17.95 -14.88
CA VAL A 535 28.81 17.75 -14.72
C VAL A 535 29.37 16.75 -15.72
N ILE A 536 28.64 15.67 -16.03
CA ILE A 536 29.13 14.60 -16.89
C ILE A 536 27.93 13.96 -17.63
N ASN A 537 28.17 13.65 -18.90
CA ASN A 537 27.28 12.89 -19.79
C ASN A 537 25.82 13.34 -19.79
N HIS A 538 25.51 14.15 -20.76
CA HIS A 538 24.13 14.50 -21.07
C HIS A 538 23.55 13.44 -21.98
N THR A 539 22.39 12.88 -21.62
CA THR A 539 21.57 12.20 -22.61
C THR A 539 20.81 13.28 -23.37
N PRO A 540 21.15 13.58 -24.64
CA PRO A 540 20.41 14.57 -25.40
C PRO A 540 19.01 14.03 -25.69
N ALA A 541 17.98 14.75 -25.29
CA ALA A 541 16.64 14.52 -25.79
C ALA A 541 16.51 15.24 -27.14
N ARG A 542 16.28 14.47 -28.20
CA ARG A 542 16.04 15.01 -29.54
C ARG A 542 14.60 14.73 -29.94
N ASP A 543 13.97 15.69 -30.56
CA ASP A 543 12.76 15.40 -31.33
C ASP A 543 13.16 14.59 -32.56
N ARG A 544 12.37 13.58 -32.94
CA ARG A 544 12.66 12.71 -34.11
C ARG A 544 12.95 13.47 -35.42
N ASN A 545 12.40 14.68 -35.54
CA ASN A 545 12.52 15.54 -36.72
C ASN A 545 13.01 16.96 -36.41
N GLY A 546 13.62 17.20 -35.24
CA GLY A 546 13.93 18.54 -34.79
C GLY A 546 15.25 18.70 -34.06
N PRO A 547 15.56 19.95 -33.64
CA PRO A 547 16.78 20.25 -32.91
C PRO A 547 16.77 19.62 -31.51
N LEU A 548 17.92 19.69 -30.83
CA LEU A 548 18.07 19.33 -29.43
C LEU A 548 17.04 20.08 -28.61
N VAL A 549 16.08 19.36 -28.00
CA VAL A 549 14.97 20.00 -27.27
C VAL A 549 15.32 20.21 -25.81
N GLU A 550 16.03 19.29 -25.19
CA GLU A 550 16.43 19.36 -23.79
C GLU A 550 17.58 18.39 -23.52
N THR A 551 18.45 18.72 -22.57
CA THR A 551 19.48 17.79 -22.07
C THR A 551 19.07 17.33 -20.68
N TYR A 552 18.92 16.03 -20.50
CA TYR A 552 18.73 15.43 -19.19
C TYR A 552 20.11 15.18 -18.56
N PRO A 553 20.46 15.84 -17.46
CA PRO A 553 21.74 15.61 -16.81
C PRO A 553 21.75 14.20 -16.21
N ASP A 554 22.74 13.41 -16.62
CA ASP A 554 23.00 12.13 -15.97
C ASP A 554 23.49 12.33 -14.53
N TYR A 555 24.21 13.43 -14.32
CA TYR A 555 24.65 13.91 -13.03
C TYR A 555 24.59 15.45 -12.99
N ALA A 556 23.90 15.97 -12.01
CA ALA A 556 23.88 17.39 -11.70
C ALA A 556 24.61 17.63 -10.38
N ALA A 557 25.46 18.65 -10.35
CA ALA A 557 26.16 19.08 -9.14
C ALA A 557 25.86 20.58 -8.88
N PRO A 558 25.92 21.05 -7.65
CA PRO A 558 26.03 20.28 -6.41
C PRO A 558 24.71 19.57 -6.05
N PHE A 559 24.80 18.47 -5.33
CA PHE A 559 23.66 17.68 -4.91
C PHE A 559 23.80 17.23 -3.46
N TYR A 560 22.66 17.02 -2.80
CA TYR A 560 22.61 16.30 -1.53
C TYR A 560 22.57 14.81 -1.80
N PRO A 561 23.48 14.00 -1.20
CA PRO A 561 23.31 12.57 -1.22
C PRO A 561 22.06 12.21 -0.42
N GLN A 562 21.16 11.44 -1.00
CA GLN A 562 20.01 10.90 -0.29
C GLN A 562 20.48 9.75 0.63
N TRP A 563 21.26 10.07 1.66
CA TRP A 563 21.87 9.08 2.53
C TRP A 563 20.84 8.16 3.22
N TRP A 564 19.62 8.63 3.45
CA TRP A 564 18.50 7.82 3.95
C TRP A 564 18.06 6.71 2.98
N ARG A 565 18.40 6.80 1.70
CA ARG A 565 18.15 5.77 0.68
C ARG A 565 19.29 4.76 0.55
N TRP A 566 20.40 4.94 1.25
CA TRP A 566 21.41 3.92 1.38
C TRP A 566 20.81 2.75 2.15
N LYS A 567 20.33 1.75 1.44
CA LYS A 567 19.60 0.64 2.03
C LYS A 567 20.17 -0.67 1.53
N ARG A 568 20.19 -1.65 2.44
CA ARG A 568 20.30 -3.03 1.98
C ARG A 568 19.06 -3.37 1.16
N ILE A 569 19.26 -3.94 -0.02
CA ILE A 569 18.21 -4.55 -0.81
C ILE A 569 17.94 -5.91 -0.16
N ARG A 570 16.78 -6.07 0.41
CA ARG A 570 16.41 -7.26 1.19
C ARG A 570 15.41 -8.11 0.45
#